data_38fa474c2c49c42da627f02315a8fddd
#
_entry.id   38fa474c2c49c42da627f02315a8fddd
#
_cell.length_a   1.000
_cell.length_b   1.000
_cell.length_c   1.000
_cell.angle_alpha   90.00
_cell.angle_beta   90.00
_cell.angle_gamma   90.00
#
_symmetry.space_group_name_H-M   'P 1'
#
loop_
_entity.id
_entity.type
_entity.pdbx_description
1 polymer ?
#
loop_
_entity_poly.entity_id
_entity_poly.type
_entity_poly.pdbx_seq_one_letter_code
_entity_poly.pdbx_strand_id
1 'polypeptide(L)'
;NCFKIIFYTLFFSASYINAMEIKQTTYAYWGKPDVELFYLTPKKIDKDTQLLFVIHGNSRNAEDYITAWLPYVKNKNVILVAPRFDKRNFRYFFLLESATSSGKINNNPDNYINNSISSFFNFFQSKFSLSTNKYKMFGHSAGAQFTHRYMLLSNDRRISNAVIANAGWYTFLNGNNFPYGIKNSPIDI
;
A
#
# COMPACT_ATOMS: atom_id res chain seq x y z
N ASN A 1 62.71 -39.69 1.64
CA ASN A 1 61.39 -39.52 1.04
C ASN A 1 60.54 -38.55 1.89
N CYS A 2 60.52 -37.29 1.46
CA CYS A 2 59.64 -36.26 2.07
C CYS A 2 58.32 -36.20 1.33
N PHE A 3 57.23 -36.64 1.93
CA PHE A 3 55.89 -36.40 1.43
C PHE A 3 55.47 -34.95 1.75
N LYS A 4 55.31 -34.11 0.71
CA LYS A 4 54.68 -32.79 0.81
C LYS A 4 53.16 -32.99 0.77
N ILE A 5 52.48 -32.78 1.91
CA ILE A 5 51.02 -32.68 1.95
C ILE A 5 50.64 -31.28 1.53
N ILE A 6 49.98 -31.13 0.39
CA ILE A 6 49.41 -29.86 -0.08
C ILE A 6 47.98 -29.76 0.45
N PHE A 7 47.75 -28.85 1.43
CA PHE A 7 46.42 -28.48 1.88
C PHE A 7 45.79 -27.54 0.84
N TYR A 8 44.76 -28.03 0.14
CA TYR A 8 43.87 -27.15 -0.62
C TYR A 8 42.82 -26.56 0.34
N THR A 9 42.97 -25.31 0.69
CA THR A 9 41.90 -24.53 1.37
C THR A 9 40.87 -24.12 0.30
N LEU A 10 39.73 -24.81 0.30
CA LEU A 10 38.56 -24.40 -0.46
C LEU A 10 37.96 -23.16 0.22
N PHE A 11 38.19 -22.00 -0.36
CA PHE A 11 37.43 -20.78 0.00
C PHE A 11 36.00 -20.93 -0.56
N PHE A 12 35.05 -21.31 0.28
CA PHE A 12 33.65 -21.11 0.02
C PHE A 12 33.35 -19.62 0.16
N SER A 13 33.31 -18.90 -0.95
CA SER A 13 32.71 -17.56 -0.98
C SER A 13 31.20 -17.77 -0.81
N ALA A 14 30.70 -17.59 0.41
CA ALA A 14 29.28 -17.46 0.65
C ALA A 14 28.81 -16.19 -0.09
N SER A 15 28.20 -16.37 -1.24
CA SER A 15 27.45 -15.29 -1.88
C SER A 15 26.30 -14.93 -0.95
N TYR A 16 26.45 -13.88 -0.16
CA TYR A 16 25.33 -13.27 0.56
C TYR A 16 24.34 -12.78 -0.51
N ILE A 17 23.33 -13.60 -0.76
CA ILE A 17 22.14 -13.15 -1.48
C ILE A 17 21.52 -12.10 -0.55
N ASN A 18 21.75 -10.82 -0.85
CA ASN A 18 21.06 -9.73 -0.20
C ASN A 18 19.56 -9.89 -0.51
N ALA A 19 18.86 -10.64 0.34
CA ALA A 19 17.42 -10.71 0.31
C ALA A 19 16.90 -9.29 0.58
N MET A 20 15.93 -8.83 -0.19
CA MET A 20 15.24 -7.57 0.12
C MET A 20 14.56 -7.74 1.47
N GLU A 21 14.95 -6.93 2.44
CA GLU A 21 14.39 -6.96 3.78
C GLU A 21 13.07 -6.19 3.83
N ILE A 22 12.05 -6.78 4.44
CA ILE A 22 10.80 -6.09 4.74
C ILE A 22 11.06 -5.09 5.85
N LYS A 23 10.84 -3.82 5.55
CA LYS A 23 10.97 -2.70 6.49
C LYS A 23 9.60 -2.27 6.97
N GLN A 24 9.57 -1.72 8.19
CA GLN A 24 8.36 -1.19 8.79
C GLN A 24 8.60 0.23 9.29
N THR A 25 7.58 1.06 9.23
CA THR A 25 7.53 2.38 9.86
C THR A 25 6.10 2.70 10.24
N THR A 26 5.91 3.60 11.21
CA THR A 26 4.61 4.08 11.61
C THR A 26 4.36 5.46 11.02
N TYR A 27 3.19 5.66 10.42
CA TYR A 27 2.73 6.96 9.96
C TYR A 27 1.76 7.57 10.98
N ALA A 28 2.16 8.69 11.59
CA ALA A 28 1.44 9.36 12.68
C ALA A 28 1.19 10.87 12.39
N TYR A 29 1.26 11.32 11.13
CA TYR A 29 1.33 12.74 10.78
C TYR A 29 0.03 13.30 10.19
N TRP A 30 -1.14 12.82 10.57
CA TRP A 30 -2.40 13.23 9.95
C TRP A 30 -3.60 13.45 10.88
N GLY A 31 -3.40 13.49 12.19
CA GLY A 31 -4.46 13.70 13.17
C GLY A 31 -5.47 12.56 13.29
N LYS A 32 -5.16 11.38 12.74
CA LYS A 32 -5.95 10.13 12.79
C LYS A 32 -5.14 9.05 13.50
N PRO A 33 -5.74 7.88 13.82
CA PRO A 33 -4.95 6.76 14.34
C PRO A 33 -3.76 6.41 13.46
N ASP A 34 -2.66 6.02 14.08
CA ASP A 34 -1.44 5.64 13.41
C ASP A 34 -1.63 4.46 12.46
N VAL A 35 -0.89 4.46 11.35
CA VAL A 35 -0.90 3.39 10.37
C VAL A 35 0.51 2.79 10.26
N GLU A 36 0.61 1.49 10.43
CA GLU A 36 1.85 0.77 10.12
C GLU A 36 2.00 0.64 8.61
N LEU A 37 3.17 1.02 8.12
CA LEU A 37 3.54 0.95 6.71
C LEU A 37 4.66 -0.09 6.56
N PHE A 38 4.34 -1.26 6.01
CA PHE A 38 5.33 -2.23 5.58
C PHE A 38 5.82 -1.86 4.20
N TYR A 39 7.13 -1.97 3.95
CA TYR A 39 7.65 -1.60 2.65
C TYR A 39 8.94 -2.32 2.26
N LEU A 40 9.16 -2.43 0.96
CA LEU A 40 10.39 -2.89 0.34
C LEU A 40 11.00 -1.75 -0.47
N THR A 41 12.33 -1.69 -0.48
CA THR A 41 13.07 -0.74 -1.33
C THR A 41 13.88 -1.48 -2.38
N PRO A 42 14.05 -0.93 -3.60
CA PRO A 42 14.99 -1.49 -4.56
C PRO A 42 16.43 -1.41 -4.01
N LYS A 43 17.36 -2.16 -4.62
CA LYS A 43 18.78 -2.13 -4.24
C LYS A 43 19.40 -0.73 -4.31
N LYS A 44 18.94 0.06 -5.28
CA LYS A 44 19.33 1.46 -5.45
C LYS A 44 18.06 2.30 -5.56
N ILE A 45 17.94 3.30 -4.72
CA ILE A 45 16.89 4.32 -4.82
C ILE A 45 17.49 5.51 -5.55
N ASP A 46 16.77 6.01 -6.53
CA ASP A 46 17.10 7.22 -7.27
C ASP A 46 15.86 8.10 -7.45
N LYS A 47 16.02 9.26 -8.06
CA LYS A 47 14.93 10.22 -8.24
C LYS A 47 13.74 9.66 -9.06
N ASP A 48 13.98 8.68 -9.91
CA ASP A 48 12.99 8.09 -10.81
C ASP A 48 12.35 6.81 -10.22
N THR A 49 12.73 6.43 -8.99
CA THR A 49 12.14 5.30 -8.27
C THR A 49 10.65 5.53 -8.08
N GLN A 50 9.83 4.55 -8.50
CA GLN A 50 8.37 4.64 -8.45
C GLN A 50 7.82 4.11 -7.12
N LEU A 51 6.59 4.51 -6.78
CA LEU A 51 5.84 3.99 -5.64
C LEU A 51 4.66 3.14 -6.10
N LEU A 52 4.53 1.95 -5.49
CA LEU A 52 3.38 1.06 -5.64
C LEU A 52 2.78 0.78 -4.26
N PHE A 53 1.54 1.19 -4.06
CA PHE A 53 0.77 0.87 -2.86
C PHE A 53 -0.04 -0.40 -3.09
N VAL A 54 0.09 -1.37 -2.18
CA VAL A 54 -0.63 -2.65 -2.20
C VAL A 54 -1.55 -2.72 -1.00
N ILE A 55 -2.85 -2.76 -1.25
CA ILE A 55 -3.87 -2.68 -0.21
C ILE A 55 -4.42 -4.07 0.11
N HIS A 56 -4.25 -4.48 1.36
CA HIS A 56 -4.66 -5.79 1.89
C HIS A 56 -6.17 -6.02 1.87
N GLY A 57 -6.56 -7.28 1.97
CA GLY A 57 -7.96 -7.70 2.16
C GLY A 57 -8.45 -7.51 3.60
N ASN A 58 -9.59 -8.12 3.91
CA ASN A 58 -10.23 -7.99 5.23
C ASN A 58 -9.42 -8.63 6.38
N SER A 59 -8.46 -9.51 6.07
CA SER A 59 -7.56 -10.13 7.06
C SER A 59 -6.54 -9.16 7.66
N ARG A 60 -6.34 -7.98 7.06
CA ARG A 60 -5.42 -6.91 7.52
C ARG A 60 -3.94 -7.34 7.54
N ASN A 61 -3.59 -8.34 6.75
CA ASN A 61 -2.29 -8.98 6.67
C ASN A 61 -1.35 -8.27 5.66
N ALA A 62 -1.06 -7.00 5.88
CA ALA A 62 -0.26 -6.17 4.97
C ALA A 62 1.13 -6.77 4.67
N GLU A 63 1.77 -7.37 5.67
CA GLU A 63 3.09 -8.00 5.54
C GLU A 63 3.07 -9.21 4.59
N ASP A 64 2.01 -10.02 4.62
CA ASP A 64 1.85 -11.15 3.69
C ASP A 64 1.74 -10.65 2.24
N TYR A 65 1.10 -9.49 2.02
CA TYR A 65 1.04 -8.87 0.69
C TYR A 65 2.41 -8.43 0.22
N ILE A 66 3.24 -7.83 1.09
CA ILE A 66 4.64 -7.49 0.76
C ILE A 66 5.41 -8.75 0.35
N THR A 67 5.29 -9.82 1.15
CA THR A 67 5.95 -11.11 0.87
C THR A 67 5.51 -11.69 -0.46
N ALA A 68 4.21 -11.70 -0.74
CA ALA A 68 3.67 -12.21 -2.01
C ALA A 68 4.13 -11.41 -3.23
N TRP A 69 4.36 -10.10 -3.07
CA TRP A 69 4.81 -9.23 -4.16
C TRP A 69 6.32 -9.23 -4.38
N LEU A 70 7.11 -9.67 -3.40
CA LEU A 70 8.57 -9.67 -3.45
C LEU A 70 9.15 -10.27 -4.76
N PRO A 71 8.71 -11.44 -5.25
CA PRO A 71 9.25 -12.02 -6.48
C PRO A 71 9.08 -11.11 -7.71
N TYR A 72 8.03 -10.29 -7.73
CA TYR A 72 7.67 -9.44 -8.87
C TYR A 72 8.38 -8.08 -8.84
N VAL A 73 8.82 -7.60 -7.67
CA VAL A 73 9.42 -6.26 -7.50
C VAL A 73 10.92 -6.29 -7.26
N LYS A 74 11.52 -7.43 -6.89
CA LYS A 74 12.95 -7.56 -6.50
C LYS A 74 13.97 -7.00 -7.49
N ASN A 75 13.62 -6.93 -8.77
CA ASN A 75 14.49 -6.42 -9.84
C ASN A 75 13.89 -5.17 -10.52
N LYS A 76 12.94 -4.49 -9.88
CA LYS A 76 12.30 -3.29 -10.39
C LYS A 76 12.74 -2.07 -9.58
N ASN A 77 12.81 -0.91 -10.24
CA ASN A 77 13.05 0.37 -9.57
C ASN A 77 11.75 0.89 -8.95
N VAL A 78 11.28 0.19 -7.90
CA VAL A 78 10.01 0.49 -7.24
C VAL A 78 10.14 0.30 -5.73
N ILE A 79 9.60 1.24 -4.97
CA ILE A 79 9.30 1.08 -3.56
C ILE A 79 7.89 0.51 -3.46
N LEU A 80 7.77 -0.68 -2.89
CA LEU A 80 6.49 -1.31 -2.60
C LEU A 80 6.06 -0.95 -1.19
N VAL A 81 4.83 -0.48 -1.02
CA VAL A 81 4.30 -0.08 0.29
C VAL A 81 2.96 -0.77 0.53
N ALA A 82 2.80 -1.43 1.67
CA ALA A 82 1.54 -1.98 2.13
C ALA A 82 1.14 -1.35 3.48
N PRO A 83 0.20 -0.39 3.47
CA PRO A 83 -0.35 0.16 4.71
C PRO A 83 -1.23 -0.89 5.40
N ARG A 84 -1.11 -1.01 6.74
CA ARG A 84 -1.98 -1.85 7.57
C ARG A 84 -3.06 -1.00 8.22
N PHE A 85 -4.23 -0.98 7.62
CA PHE A 85 -5.42 -0.41 8.25
C PHE A 85 -5.97 -1.42 9.26
N ASP A 86 -5.56 -1.36 10.50
CA ASP A 86 -5.94 -2.32 11.54
C ASP A 86 -7.46 -2.31 11.81
N LYS A 87 -8.00 -3.44 12.31
CA LYS A 87 -9.45 -3.62 12.46
C LYS A 87 -10.05 -2.78 13.58
N ARG A 88 -9.25 -2.41 14.59
CA ARG A 88 -9.71 -1.64 15.74
C ARG A 88 -9.99 -0.19 15.36
N ASN A 89 -9.04 0.41 14.64
CA ASN A 89 -9.06 1.84 14.30
C ASN A 89 -9.72 2.12 12.95
N PHE A 90 -9.63 1.16 12.00
CA PHE A 90 -10.08 1.32 10.60
C PHE A 90 -11.04 0.21 10.21
N ARG A 91 -12.15 0.10 10.94
CA ARG A 91 -13.12 -0.98 10.77
C ARG A 91 -13.69 -1.05 9.36
N TYR A 92 -13.99 0.11 8.80
CA TYR A 92 -14.61 0.28 7.49
C TYR A 92 -13.65 0.92 6.47
N PHE A 93 -12.34 0.60 6.55
CA PHE A 93 -11.34 1.18 5.65
C PHE A 93 -11.72 1.06 4.17
N PHE A 94 -12.34 -0.05 3.78
CA PHE A 94 -12.82 -0.29 2.42
C PHE A 94 -13.96 0.66 2.00
N LEU A 95 -14.54 1.40 2.93
CA LEU A 95 -15.48 2.52 2.74
C LEU A 95 -14.86 3.87 3.09
N LEU A 96 -13.52 3.93 3.17
CA LEU A 96 -12.76 5.13 3.53
C LEU A 96 -13.15 5.72 4.90
N GLU A 97 -13.65 4.89 5.82
CA GLU A 97 -14.24 5.27 7.13
C GLU A 97 -15.42 6.26 7.02
N SER A 98 -15.96 6.48 5.82
CA SER A 98 -17.04 7.43 5.56
C SER A 98 -18.44 6.86 5.80
N ALA A 99 -18.57 5.55 5.85
CA ALA A 99 -19.83 4.85 6.14
C ALA A 99 -19.58 3.46 6.73
N THR A 100 -20.64 2.84 7.24
CA THR A 100 -20.68 1.42 7.62
C THR A 100 -21.10 0.54 6.43
N SER A 101 -20.94 -0.77 6.55
CA SER A 101 -21.41 -1.73 5.54
C SER A 101 -22.93 -1.72 5.34
N SER A 102 -23.71 -1.23 6.31
CA SER A 102 -25.17 -1.05 6.20
C SER A 102 -25.57 0.28 5.53
N GLY A 103 -24.59 1.09 5.11
CA GLY A 103 -24.84 2.39 4.48
C GLY A 103 -25.07 3.56 5.46
N LYS A 104 -24.90 3.34 6.76
CA LYS A 104 -24.96 4.45 7.72
C LYS A 104 -23.74 5.33 7.55
N ILE A 105 -23.96 6.60 7.20
CA ILE A 105 -22.91 7.60 7.03
C ILE A 105 -22.23 7.91 8.36
N ASN A 106 -20.93 8.05 8.34
CA ASN A 106 -20.14 8.62 9.43
C ASN A 106 -20.22 10.16 9.34
N ASN A 107 -20.85 10.79 10.30
CA ASN A 107 -21.07 12.25 10.27
C ASN A 107 -19.84 13.08 10.70
N ASN A 108 -18.72 12.43 11.00
CA ASN A 108 -17.47 13.11 11.30
C ASN A 108 -16.46 12.97 10.15
N PRO A 109 -16.33 13.96 9.26
CA PRO A 109 -15.39 13.94 8.14
C PRO A 109 -13.92 13.81 8.56
N ASP A 110 -13.57 14.20 9.79
CA ASP A 110 -12.19 14.06 10.30
C ASP A 110 -11.75 12.60 10.40
N ASN A 111 -12.70 11.67 10.46
CA ASN A 111 -12.39 10.24 10.46
C ASN A 111 -12.11 9.69 9.06
N TYR A 112 -12.48 10.40 8.00
CA TYR A 112 -12.36 9.87 6.64
C TYR A 112 -10.90 9.72 6.24
N ILE A 113 -10.59 8.61 5.56
CA ILE A 113 -9.23 8.29 5.11
C ILE A 113 -9.08 8.40 3.59
N ASN A 114 -9.92 9.19 2.95
CA ASN A 114 -9.86 9.46 1.51
C ASN A 114 -8.61 10.24 1.06
N ASN A 115 -7.77 10.70 2.00
CA ASN A 115 -6.46 11.31 1.75
C ASN A 115 -5.28 10.42 2.18
N SER A 116 -5.52 9.17 2.63
CA SER A 116 -4.49 8.34 3.24
C SER A 116 -3.31 8.05 2.30
N ILE A 117 -3.59 7.56 1.09
CA ILE A 117 -2.51 7.18 0.17
C ILE A 117 -1.73 8.40 -0.31
N SER A 118 -2.40 9.55 -0.53
CA SER A 118 -1.71 10.81 -0.85
C SER A 118 -0.76 11.25 0.26
N SER A 119 -1.16 11.07 1.50
CA SER A 119 -0.34 11.37 2.68
C SER A 119 0.86 10.42 2.78
N PHE A 120 0.65 9.12 2.59
CA PHE A 120 1.73 8.13 2.58
C PHE A 120 2.67 8.34 1.39
N PHE A 121 2.13 8.72 0.23
CA PHE A 121 2.95 9.07 -0.93
C PHE A 121 3.88 10.24 -0.62
N ASN A 122 3.38 11.33 -0.05
CA ASN A 122 4.17 12.50 0.32
C ASN A 122 5.27 12.12 1.34
N PHE A 123 4.92 11.27 2.32
CA PHE A 123 5.89 10.77 3.30
C PHE A 123 7.04 10.00 2.64
N PHE A 124 6.76 9.05 1.76
CA PHE A 124 7.80 8.27 1.08
C PHE A 124 8.56 9.11 0.05
N GLN A 125 7.89 10.04 -0.65
CA GLN A 125 8.53 10.96 -1.57
C GLN A 125 9.57 11.82 -0.84
N SER A 126 9.23 12.38 0.30
CA SER A 126 10.16 13.15 1.15
C SER A 126 11.26 12.27 1.74
N LYS A 127 10.90 11.11 2.32
CA LYS A 127 11.84 10.18 2.97
C LYS A 127 12.96 9.74 2.05
N PHE A 128 12.68 9.57 0.76
CA PHE A 128 13.63 9.05 -0.23
C PHE A 128 14.02 10.07 -1.31
N SER A 129 13.62 11.33 -1.17
CA SER A 129 13.92 12.43 -2.12
C SER A 129 13.54 12.08 -3.56
N LEU A 130 12.35 11.50 -3.77
CA LEU A 130 11.89 11.08 -5.09
C LEU A 130 11.37 12.26 -5.90
N SER A 131 11.67 12.28 -7.21
CA SER A 131 11.15 13.30 -8.14
C SER A 131 9.81 12.89 -8.77
N THR A 132 9.41 11.63 -8.64
CA THR A 132 8.11 11.18 -9.17
C THR A 132 6.95 11.90 -8.49
N ASN A 133 6.00 12.35 -9.29
CA ASN A 133 4.74 12.95 -8.82
C ASN A 133 3.54 12.02 -9.05
N LYS A 134 3.78 10.76 -9.36
CA LYS A 134 2.78 9.74 -9.63
C LYS A 134 3.07 8.48 -8.83
N TYR A 135 2.02 7.74 -8.52
CA TYR A 135 2.11 6.43 -7.89
C TYR A 135 1.12 5.43 -8.49
N LYS A 136 1.31 4.17 -8.17
CA LYS A 136 0.46 3.06 -8.60
C LYS A 136 -0.23 2.43 -7.40
N MET A 137 -1.38 1.83 -7.64
CA MET A 137 -2.14 1.13 -6.61
C MET A 137 -2.53 -0.28 -7.07
N PHE A 138 -2.53 -1.21 -6.14
CA PHE A 138 -3.14 -2.52 -6.27
C PHE A 138 -3.98 -2.79 -5.04
N GLY A 139 -5.21 -3.20 -5.21
CA GLY A 139 -6.08 -3.64 -4.13
C GLY A 139 -6.67 -5.01 -4.40
N HIS A 140 -6.74 -5.85 -3.37
CA HIS A 140 -7.37 -7.17 -3.44
C HIS A 140 -8.50 -7.29 -2.42
N SER A 141 -9.66 -7.87 -2.81
CA SER A 141 -10.80 -8.11 -1.93
C SER A 141 -11.31 -6.79 -1.30
N ALA A 142 -11.29 -6.64 0.02
CA ALA A 142 -11.61 -5.39 0.71
C ALA A 142 -10.65 -4.24 0.33
N GLY A 143 -9.38 -4.56 0.02
CA GLY A 143 -8.43 -3.59 -0.52
C GLY A 143 -8.77 -3.13 -1.94
N ALA A 144 -9.39 -3.99 -2.75
CA ALA A 144 -9.93 -3.61 -4.04
C ALA A 144 -11.11 -2.63 -3.89
N GLN A 145 -11.97 -2.86 -2.91
CA GLN A 145 -13.07 -1.95 -2.56
C GLN A 145 -12.53 -0.59 -2.09
N PHE A 146 -11.47 -0.59 -1.27
CA PHE A 146 -10.75 0.63 -0.88
C PHE A 146 -10.20 1.36 -2.11
N THR A 147 -9.40 0.68 -2.92
CA THR A 147 -8.72 1.28 -4.09
C THR A 147 -9.71 1.92 -5.05
N HIS A 148 -10.79 1.24 -5.36
CA HIS A 148 -11.86 1.73 -6.21
C HIS A 148 -12.50 3.02 -5.65
N ARG A 149 -12.86 3.03 -4.36
CA ARG A 149 -13.46 4.22 -3.73
C ARG A 149 -12.46 5.34 -3.52
N TYR A 150 -11.20 5.00 -3.24
CA TYR A 150 -10.14 5.98 -3.15
C TYR A 150 -9.96 6.73 -4.48
N MET A 151 -9.95 6.03 -5.61
CA MET A 151 -9.91 6.65 -6.94
C MET A 151 -11.11 7.56 -7.21
N LEU A 152 -12.28 7.15 -6.72
CA LEU A 152 -13.54 7.88 -6.96
C LEU A 152 -13.67 9.11 -6.06
N LEU A 153 -13.19 9.04 -4.81
CA LEU A 153 -13.55 9.97 -3.74
C LEU A 153 -12.36 10.76 -3.16
N SER A 154 -11.11 10.53 -3.61
CA SER A 154 -9.94 11.18 -3.00
C SER A 154 -9.53 12.50 -3.63
N ASN A 155 -10.04 12.84 -4.82
CA ASN A 155 -9.55 13.96 -5.64
C ASN A 155 -8.03 13.91 -5.96
N ASP A 156 -7.35 12.79 -5.70
CA ASP A 156 -5.91 12.66 -5.96
C ASP A 156 -5.65 12.27 -7.42
N ARG A 157 -5.15 13.22 -8.20
CA ARG A 157 -4.84 13.06 -9.63
C ARG A 157 -3.46 12.42 -9.88
N ARG A 158 -2.75 11.97 -8.84
CA ARG A 158 -1.40 11.39 -8.93
C ARG A 158 -1.41 9.89 -9.17
N ILE A 159 -2.55 9.22 -9.11
CA ILE A 159 -2.68 7.80 -9.44
C ILE A 159 -2.44 7.62 -10.94
N SER A 160 -1.32 6.97 -11.32
CA SER A 160 -1.02 6.67 -12.73
C SER A 160 -1.70 5.41 -13.23
N ASN A 161 -1.77 4.40 -12.36
CA ASN A 161 -2.38 3.11 -12.66
C ASN A 161 -2.98 2.52 -11.37
N ALA A 162 -4.12 1.85 -11.50
CA ALA A 162 -4.70 1.08 -10.42
C ALA A 162 -5.21 -0.26 -10.91
N VAL A 163 -5.04 -1.29 -10.07
CA VAL A 163 -5.61 -2.62 -10.28
C VAL A 163 -6.55 -2.93 -9.13
N ILE A 164 -7.78 -3.30 -9.46
CA ILE A 164 -8.85 -3.60 -8.53
C ILE A 164 -9.20 -5.08 -8.71
N ALA A 165 -8.64 -5.94 -7.85
CA ALA A 165 -8.74 -7.39 -7.98
C ALA A 165 -9.74 -7.98 -6.98
N ASN A 166 -10.74 -8.71 -7.49
CA ASN A 166 -11.71 -9.47 -6.69
C ASN A 166 -12.44 -8.63 -5.62
N ALA A 167 -12.87 -7.41 -5.95
CA ALA A 167 -13.71 -6.61 -5.06
C ALA A 167 -15.04 -7.35 -4.81
N GLY A 168 -15.45 -7.45 -3.55
CA GLY A 168 -16.74 -8.10 -3.23
C GLY A 168 -17.94 -7.31 -3.75
N TRP A 169 -17.84 -5.98 -3.87
CA TRP A 169 -18.85 -5.08 -4.42
C TRP A 169 -18.26 -3.69 -4.71
N TYR A 170 -19.00 -2.90 -5.49
CA TYR A 170 -18.56 -1.60 -6.01
C TYR A 170 -19.54 -0.49 -5.62
N THR A 171 -19.06 0.75 -5.62
CA THR A 171 -19.89 1.94 -5.70
C THR A 171 -20.05 2.31 -7.18
N PHE A 172 -21.26 2.35 -7.68
CA PHE A 172 -21.53 2.68 -9.08
C PHE A 172 -21.86 4.16 -9.24
N LEU A 173 -21.50 4.73 -10.40
CA LEU A 173 -21.86 6.10 -10.78
C LEU A 173 -23.35 6.19 -11.18
N ASN A 174 -24.23 5.91 -10.26
CA ASN A 174 -25.68 5.90 -10.47
C ASN A 174 -26.44 6.50 -9.29
N GLY A 175 -27.75 6.64 -9.40
CA GLY A 175 -28.62 7.24 -8.39
C GLY A 175 -28.94 6.37 -7.17
N ASN A 176 -28.30 5.23 -7.00
CA ASN A 176 -28.43 4.45 -5.75
C ASN A 176 -27.75 5.18 -4.59
N ASN A 177 -28.25 4.95 -3.38
CA ASN A 177 -27.62 5.51 -2.19
C ASN A 177 -26.20 4.94 -1.98
N PHE A 178 -25.32 5.79 -1.47
CA PHE A 178 -24.01 5.36 -0.99
C PHE A 178 -24.20 4.29 0.13
N PRO A 179 -23.43 3.22 0.15
CA PRO A 179 -22.20 3.03 -0.61
C PRO A 179 -22.33 2.23 -1.92
N TYR A 180 -23.53 1.90 -2.38
CA TYR A 180 -23.75 1.13 -3.62
C TYR A 180 -23.82 2.01 -4.87
N GLY A 181 -24.22 3.27 -4.72
CA GLY A 181 -24.18 4.32 -5.72
C GLY A 181 -23.62 5.59 -5.13
N ILE A 182 -23.72 6.69 -5.85
CA ILE A 182 -23.13 7.99 -5.46
C ILE A 182 -24.12 8.93 -4.79
N LYS A 183 -25.43 8.64 -4.81
CA LYS A 183 -26.42 9.47 -4.16
C LYS A 183 -26.18 9.53 -2.66
N ASN A 184 -26.22 10.74 -2.08
CA ASN A 184 -25.93 10.98 -0.67
C ASN A 184 -24.54 10.49 -0.23
N SER A 185 -23.56 10.52 -1.15
CA SER A 185 -22.16 10.29 -0.79
C SER A 185 -21.71 11.33 0.24
N PRO A 186 -21.03 10.91 1.31
CA PRO A 186 -20.52 11.86 2.32
C PRO A 186 -19.24 12.60 1.87
N ILE A 187 -18.71 12.24 0.71
CA ILE A 187 -17.54 12.86 0.07
C ILE A 187 -17.98 13.31 -1.32
N ASP A 188 -17.66 14.54 -1.69
CA ASP A 188 -17.94 15.08 -3.02
C ASP A 188 -17.18 14.32 -4.11
N ILE A 189 -17.84 14.18 -5.28
CA ILE A 189 -17.32 13.42 -6.44
C ILE A 189 -17.03 14.36 -7.61
#